data_fad01842b48800d4b0354d11bed90d14
#
_entry.id   fad01842b48800d4b0354d11bed90d14
#
_cell.length_a   1.000
_cell.length_b   1.000
_cell.length_c   1.000
_cell.angle_alpha   90.00
_cell.angle_beta   90.00
_cell.angle_gamma   90.00
#
_symmetry.space_group_name_H-M   'P 1'
#
loop_
_entity.id
_entity.type
_entity.pdbx_description
1 polymer ?
#
loop_
_entity_poly.entity_id
_entity_poly.type
_entity_poly.pdbx_seq_one_letter_code
_entity_poly.pdbx_strand_id
1 'polypeptide(L)'
;MSKPVAFIIEDDRDVVALFRHVLDVAGYHTEIMLDGKEAMDRLEAFQPSIVLLDLQLPGMSGIDILTRMRADERMRNIPVVVITAYPAYGASLPVEPDLFLQKPVNINQLSNLVQRLQATHDGLSEPTEDVITGLYTFPFFMVRMMFSLERIKQSEFRRFGVLFADISQVNDLKRNMHTDDLKGFIRSLADNFKATLRPTDTMAWSARDECFFSLIETIPSPDVPLKIAGRVRDSLRKFLEDTDYDSNLRPNLGVLLCDSDYADIQHIMRDINTVRGYLRDGLYTNPSVFDRKMLVGK
;
A
#
# COMPACT_ATOMS: atom_id res chain seq x y z
N MET A 1 6.07 27.32 10.87
CA MET A 1 6.65 25.95 10.82
C MET A 1 7.67 25.92 9.70
N SER A 2 8.84 25.30 9.89
CA SER A 2 9.82 25.12 8.81
C SER A 2 9.24 24.15 7.77
N LYS A 3 9.53 24.39 6.47
CA LYS A 3 9.11 23.46 5.41
C LYS A 3 9.77 22.09 5.62
N PRO A 4 9.07 20.98 5.34
CA PRO A 4 9.67 19.64 5.34
C PRO A 4 10.78 19.59 4.29
N VAL A 5 11.85 18.80 4.57
CA VAL A 5 12.98 18.68 3.68
C VAL A 5 12.85 17.38 2.88
N ALA A 6 13.00 17.48 1.57
CA ALA A 6 13.05 16.34 0.65
C ALA A 6 14.46 16.22 0.05
N PHE A 7 14.98 14.99 -0.04
CA PHE A 7 16.22 14.70 -0.74
C PHE A 7 15.93 14.18 -2.14
N ILE A 8 16.63 14.74 -3.13
CA ILE A 8 16.66 14.26 -4.52
C ILE A 8 18.07 13.71 -4.74
N ILE A 9 18.17 12.41 -4.95
CA ILE A 9 19.42 11.70 -5.18
C ILE A 9 19.36 11.14 -6.61
N GLU A 10 19.91 11.91 -7.55
CA GLU A 10 19.78 11.70 -9.00
C GLU A 10 20.90 12.41 -9.70
N ASP A 11 21.60 11.78 -10.63
CA ASP A 11 22.74 12.35 -11.34
C ASP A 11 22.34 13.13 -12.61
N ASP A 12 21.16 12.85 -13.19
CA ASP A 12 20.62 13.57 -14.33
C ASP A 12 19.99 14.91 -13.90
N ARG A 13 20.60 16.01 -14.30
CA ARG A 13 20.18 17.36 -13.93
C ARG A 13 18.81 17.75 -14.48
N ASP A 14 18.41 17.21 -15.63
CA ASP A 14 17.10 17.50 -16.23
C ASP A 14 15.99 16.79 -15.43
N VAL A 15 16.26 15.57 -14.99
CA VAL A 15 15.38 14.81 -14.09
C VAL A 15 15.30 15.47 -12.72
N VAL A 16 16.44 15.93 -12.17
CA VAL A 16 16.50 16.70 -10.91
C VAL A 16 15.64 17.95 -10.98
N ALA A 17 15.74 18.73 -12.08
CA ALA A 17 14.94 19.95 -12.24
C ALA A 17 13.43 19.67 -12.21
N LEU A 18 13.03 18.55 -12.82
CA LEU A 18 11.66 18.09 -12.84
C LEU A 18 11.17 17.69 -11.43
N PHE A 19 11.94 16.88 -10.72
CA PHE A 19 11.60 16.41 -9.37
C PHE A 19 11.57 17.57 -8.38
N ARG A 20 12.53 18.48 -8.49
CA ARG A 20 12.54 19.69 -7.68
C ARG A 20 11.28 20.52 -7.86
N HIS A 21 10.84 20.73 -9.10
CA HIS A 21 9.60 21.48 -9.36
C HIS A 21 8.40 20.83 -8.68
N VAL A 22 8.26 19.52 -8.78
CA VAL A 22 7.16 18.75 -8.14
C VAL A 22 7.20 18.90 -6.62
N LEU A 23 8.36 18.75 -6.01
CA LEU A 23 8.54 18.86 -4.56
C LEU A 23 8.34 20.29 -4.05
N ASP A 24 8.81 21.30 -4.79
CA ASP A 24 8.63 22.71 -4.45
C ASP A 24 7.13 23.09 -4.48
N VAL A 25 6.37 22.63 -5.49
CA VAL A 25 4.91 22.82 -5.59
C VAL A 25 4.19 22.11 -4.45
N ALA A 26 4.69 20.95 -4.03
CA ALA A 26 4.18 20.22 -2.88
C ALA A 26 4.61 20.85 -1.53
N GLY A 27 5.40 21.93 -1.52
CA GLY A 27 5.77 22.69 -0.32
C GLY A 27 7.01 22.21 0.41
N TYR A 28 7.79 21.28 -0.16
CA TYR A 28 9.06 20.84 0.41
C TYR A 28 10.17 21.87 0.19
N HIS A 29 11.17 21.84 1.06
CA HIS A 29 12.50 22.37 0.78
C HIS A 29 13.36 21.24 0.22
N THR A 30 13.95 21.42 -0.97
CA THR A 30 14.66 20.33 -1.67
C THR A 30 16.18 20.48 -1.50
N GLU A 31 16.83 19.38 -1.11
CA GLU A 31 18.29 19.24 -1.19
C GLU A 31 18.62 18.21 -2.28
N ILE A 32 19.64 18.49 -3.09
CA ILE A 32 19.99 17.73 -4.29
C ILE A 32 21.39 17.16 -4.11
N MET A 33 21.53 15.86 -4.30
CA MET A 33 22.81 15.15 -4.35
C MET A 33 22.91 14.42 -5.69
N LEU A 34 24.03 14.65 -6.39
CA LEU A 34 24.28 14.05 -7.72
C LEU A 34 25.18 12.81 -7.64
N ASP A 35 25.64 12.46 -6.45
CA ASP A 35 26.54 11.34 -6.15
C ASP A 35 26.04 10.58 -4.94
N GLY A 36 26.08 9.24 -5.03
CA GLY A 36 25.53 8.40 -3.98
C GLY A 36 26.34 8.42 -2.67
N LYS A 37 27.65 8.72 -2.73
CA LYS A 37 28.47 8.84 -1.51
C LYS A 37 28.13 10.14 -0.78
N GLU A 38 28.05 11.27 -1.52
CA GLU A 38 27.57 12.54 -0.96
C GLU A 38 26.18 12.39 -0.32
N ALA A 39 25.28 11.67 -1.01
CA ALA A 39 23.95 11.40 -0.51
C ALA A 39 23.95 10.63 0.81
N MET A 40 24.79 9.59 0.92
CA MET A 40 24.89 8.80 2.14
C MET A 40 25.45 9.61 3.31
N ASP A 41 26.53 10.38 3.08
CA ASP A 41 27.11 11.28 4.08
C ASP A 41 26.06 12.30 4.58
N ARG A 42 25.22 12.80 3.68
CA ARG A 42 24.16 13.75 4.02
C ARG A 42 23.01 13.11 4.78
N LEU A 43 22.60 11.89 4.43
CA LEU A 43 21.58 11.10 5.12
C LEU A 43 21.99 10.76 6.56
N GLU A 44 23.27 10.46 6.79
CA GLU A 44 23.80 10.22 8.14
C GLU A 44 23.79 11.47 9.02
N ALA A 45 23.96 12.65 8.41
CA ALA A 45 23.97 13.94 9.11
C ALA A 45 22.59 14.55 9.32
N PHE A 46 21.62 14.24 8.45
CA PHE A 46 20.29 14.84 8.46
C PHE A 46 19.21 13.87 7.98
N GLN A 47 18.07 13.85 8.64
CA GLN A 47 16.93 13.00 8.30
C GLN A 47 15.89 13.81 7.50
N PRO A 48 15.76 13.56 6.19
CA PRO A 48 14.73 14.20 5.38
C PRO A 48 13.36 13.59 5.65
N SER A 49 12.33 14.32 5.25
CA SER A 49 10.94 13.85 5.29
C SER A 49 10.60 12.84 4.19
N ILE A 50 11.36 12.85 3.10
CA ILE A 50 11.21 11.96 1.94
C ILE A 50 12.51 11.92 1.14
N VAL A 51 12.78 10.79 0.51
CA VAL A 51 13.90 10.60 -0.42
C VAL A 51 13.36 10.15 -1.78
N LEU A 52 13.69 10.89 -2.86
CA LEU A 52 13.59 10.41 -4.24
C LEU A 52 14.96 9.88 -4.63
N LEU A 53 15.06 8.60 -5.01
CA LEU A 53 16.32 7.88 -5.18
C LEU A 53 16.41 7.20 -6.53
N ASP A 54 17.36 7.58 -7.36
CA ASP A 54 17.78 6.71 -8.48
C ASP A 54 18.67 5.58 -7.98
N LEU A 55 18.54 4.43 -8.62
CA LEU A 55 19.39 3.26 -8.34
C LEU A 55 20.76 3.35 -9.01
N GLN A 56 20.86 4.08 -10.13
CA GLN A 56 22.09 4.25 -10.88
C GLN A 56 22.72 5.60 -10.56
N LEU A 57 23.67 5.59 -9.67
CA LEU A 57 24.36 6.79 -9.21
C LEU A 57 25.87 6.59 -9.29
N PRO A 58 26.64 7.64 -9.55
CA PRO A 58 28.08 7.60 -9.37
C PRO A 58 28.45 7.45 -7.88
N GLY A 59 29.60 6.95 -7.59
CA GLY A 59 30.15 6.80 -6.24
C GLY A 59 29.58 5.62 -5.46
N MET A 60 28.32 5.69 -5.06
CA MET A 60 27.59 4.61 -4.37
C MET A 60 26.26 4.35 -5.05
N SER A 61 25.92 3.08 -5.27
CA SER A 61 24.66 2.73 -5.91
C SER A 61 23.45 3.06 -5.02
N GLY A 62 22.29 3.42 -5.62
CA GLY A 62 21.05 3.65 -4.88
C GLY A 62 20.58 2.39 -4.14
N ILE A 63 20.93 1.19 -4.62
CA ILE A 63 20.65 -0.08 -3.93
C ILE A 63 21.39 -0.15 -2.60
N ASP A 64 22.68 0.23 -2.58
CA ASP A 64 23.48 0.26 -1.36
C ASP A 64 22.98 1.31 -0.37
N ILE A 65 22.58 2.49 -0.88
CA ILE A 65 21.97 3.55 -0.07
C ILE A 65 20.69 3.04 0.57
N LEU A 66 19.76 2.49 -0.20
CA LEU A 66 18.49 1.96 0.29
C LEU A 66 18.70 0.86 1.34
N THR A 67 19.65 -0.04 1.08
CA THR A 67 19.99 -1.14 2.00
C THR A 67 20.50 -0.59 3.34
N ARG A 68 21.40 0.40 3.31
CA ARG A 68 21.90 1.06 4.53
C ARG A 68 20.82 1.83 5.27
N MET A 69 19.96 2.55 4.56
CA MET A 69 18.83 3.25 5.18
C MET A 69 17.91 2.30 5.93
N ARG A 70 17.59 1.14 5.36
CA ARG A 70 16.71 0.14 6.01
C ARG A 70 17.37 -0.60 7.17
N ALA A 71 18.70 -0.66 7.20
CA ALA A 71 19.48 -1.25 8.29
C ALA A 71 19.67 -0.31 9.49
N ASP A 72 19.62 1.02 9.29
CA ASP A 72 19.79 2.02 10.35
C ASP A 72 18.44 2.40 10.98
N GLU A 73 18.31 2.25 12.31
CA GLU A 73 17.10 2.56 13.05
C GLU A 73 16.61 4.01 12.90
N ARG A 74 17.52 4.95 12.66
CA ARG A 74 17.22 6.38 12.47
C ARG A 74 16.63 6.68 11.11
N MET A 75 16.95 5.87 10.10
CA MET A 75 16.61 6.12 8.69
C MET A 75 15.59 5.14 8.13
N ARG A 76 15.39 3.99 8.76
CA ARG A 76 14.54 2.90 8.22
C ARG A 76 13.10 3.29 7.94
N ASN A 77 12.59 4.30 8.66
CA ASN A 77 11.20 4.79 8.53
C ASN A 77 11.08 6.00 7.59
N ILE A 78 12.18 6.51 7.03
CA ILE A 78 12.14 7.60 6.06
C ILE A 78 11.54 7.04 4.76
N PRO A 79 10.45 7.66 4.23
CA PRO A 79 9.87 7.24 2.97
C PRO A 79 10.87 7.38 1.82
N VAL A 80 11.09 6.29 1.06
CA VAL A 80 11.97 6.25 -0.10
C VAL A 80 11.18 5.88 -1.35
N VAL A 81 11.15 6.81 -2.29
CA VAL A 81 10.61 6.60 -3.64
C VAL A 81 11.78 6.30 -4.56
N VAL A 82 11.94 5.04 -4.94
CA VAL A 82 12.93 4.64 -5.94
C VAL A 82 12.42 5.00 -7.33
N ILE A 83 13.24 5.66 -8.13
CA ILE A 83 12.91 6.09 -9.50
C ILE A 83 14.04 5.68 -10.43
N THR A 84 13.81 4.70 -11.30
CA THR A 84 14.88 4.14 -12.15
C THR A 84 14.40 3.80 -13.56
N ALA A 85 15.33 3.79 -14.53
CA ALA A 85 15.09 3.35 -15.90
C ALA A 85 14.98 1.81 -16.04
N TYR A 86 15.38 1.04 -15.01
CA TYR A 86 15.51 -0.42 -15.09
C TYR A 86 14.48 -1.13 -14.22
N PRO A 87 13.33 -1.55 -14.79
CA PRO A 87 12.28 -2.23 -14.05
C PRO A 87 12.70 -3.60 -13.49
N ALA A 88 13.70 -4.23 -14.10
CA ALA A 88 14.21 -5.52 -13.62
C ALA A 88 14.77 -5.47 -12.19
N TYR A 89 15.19 -4.32 -11.70
CA TYR A 89 15.65 -4.17 -10.32
C TYR A 89 14.50 -4.26 -9.30
N GLY A 90 13.27 -3.86 -9.66
CA GLY A 90 12.14 -3.89 -8.74
C GLY A 90 11.76 -5.30 -8.25
N ALA A 91 12.09 -6.34 -9.03
CA ALA A 91 11.84 -7.74 -8.66
C ALA A 91 12.98 -8.40 -7.86
N SER A 92 14.16 -7.74 -7.74
CA SER A 92 15.40 -8.34 -7.21
C SER A 92 16.10 -7.47 -6.17
N LEU A 93 15.45 -6.41 -5.66
CA LEU A 93 16.05 -5.58 -4.61
C LEU A 93 16.19 -6.39 -3.31
N PRO A 94 17.33 -6.30 -2.62
CA PRO A 94 17.56 -6.98 -1.35
C PRO A 94 16.68 -6.44 -0.22
N VAL A 95 16.17 -5.21 -0.38
CA VAL A 95 15.25 -4.52 0.53
C VAL A 95 14.20 -3.75 -0.28
N GLU A 96 12.98 -3.70 0.21
CA GLU A 96 11.88 -3.01 -0.49
C GLU A 96 11.92 -1.50 -0.21
N PRO A 97 11.84 -0.65 -1.26
CA PRO A 97 11.51 0.77 -1.09
C PRO A 97 10.03 0.91 -0.71
N ASP A 98 9.65 2.06 -0.16
CA ASP A 98 8.22 2.35 0.06
C ASP A 98 7.46 2.43 -1.26
N LEU A 99 8.11 2.96 -2.28
CA LEU A 99 7.55 3.15 -3.61
C LEU A 99 8.60 2.97 -4.70
N PHE A 100 8.16 2.43 -5.84
CA PHE A 100 9.00 2.24 -7.01
C PHE A 100 8.34 2.89 -8.24
N LEU A 101 9.06 3.78 -8.92
CA LEU A 101 8.63 4.42 -10.17
C LEU A 101 9.62 4.12 -11.28
N GLN A 102 9.10 3.81 -12.45
CA GLN A 102 9.93 3.65 -13.64
C GLN A 102 10.05 4.96 -14.41
N LYS A 103 11.25 5.29 -14.88
CA LYS A 103 11.47 6.37 -15.85
C LYS A 103 10.97 5.93 -17.26
N PRO A 104 10.29 6.79 -18.03
CA PRO A 104 10.01 8.20 -17.76
C PRO A 104 8.86 8.40 -16.75
N VAL A 105 9.06 9.25 -15.75
CA VAL A 105 8.09 9.48 -14.67
C VAL A 105 6.98 10.40 -15.15
N ASN A 106 5.74 10.01 -14.90
CA ASN A 106 4.60 10.90 -15.10
C ASN A 106 4.55 11.95 -13.97
N ILE A 107 4.67 13.23 -14.32
CA ILE A 107 4.72 14.35 -13.37
C ILE A 107 3.49 14.40 -12.47
N ASN A 108 2.29 14.18 -13.03
CA ASN A 108 1.05 14.22 -12.27
C ASN A 108 1.01 13.07 -11.25
N GLN A 109 1.55 11.91 -11.61
CA GLN A 109 1.67 10.76 -10.74
C GLN A 109 2.62 11.06 -9.57
N LEU A 110 3.81 11.58 -9.84
CA LEU A 110 4.77 11.95 -8.82
C LEU A 110 4.22 13.06 -7.91
N SER A 111 3.57 14.09 -8.47
CA SER A 111 2.96 15.18 -7.72
C SER A 111 1.89 14.70 -6.75
N ASN A 112 0.95 13.88 -7.23
CA ASN A 112 -0.10 13.31 -6.39
C ASN A 112 0.48 12.45 -5.25
N LEU A 113 1.56 11.73 -5.54
CA LEU A 113 2.26 10.90 -4.58
C LEU A 113 2.91 11.74 -3.49
N VAL A 114 3.72 12.72 -3.90
CA VAL A 114 4.46 13.60 -2.99
C VAL A 114 3.50 14.40 -2.10
N GLN A 115 2.38 14.91 -2.64
CA GLN A 115 1.36 15.61 -1.85
C GLN A 115 0.73 14.71 -0.79
N ARG A 116 0.48 13.44 -1.11
CA ARG A 116 -0.06 12.48 -0.15
C ARG A 116 0.94 12.11 0.94
N LEU A 117 2.21 11.94 0.57
CA LEU A 117 3.29 11.70 1.55
C LEU A 117 3.53 12.90 2.45
N GLN A 118 3.31 14.13 1.94
CA GLN A 118 3.38 15.36 2.75
C GLN A 118 2.24 15.46 3.76
N ALA A 119 1.02 15.11 3.38
CA ALA A 119 -0.11 15.07 4.31
C ALA A 119 0.14 14.12 5.50
N THR A 120 1.04 13.15 5.35
CA THR A 120 1.52 12.30 6.45
C THR A 120 2.60 12.98 7.32
N HIS A 121 3.26 14.04 6.85
CA HIS A 121 4.37 14.71 7.55
C HIS A 121 3.97 15.96 8.35
N ASP A 122 2.90 16.65 7.99
CA ASP A 122 2.48 17.92 8.61
C ASP A 122 1.81 17.77 9.99
N GLY A 123 2.21 16.74 10.77
CA GLY A 123 1.68 16.53 12.13
C GLY A 123 0.28 15.90 12.17
N LEU A 124 -0.30 15.60 10.99
CA LEU A 124 -1.37 14.67 10.75
C LEU A 124 -0.78 13.40 10.10
N SER A 125 0.37 12.94 10.60
CA SER A 125 0.93 11.67 10.16
C SER A 125 -0.02 10.57 10.60
N GLU A 126 -0.92 10.19 9.67
CA GLU A 126 -1.47 8.85 9.81
C GLU A 126 -0.26 7.91 9.70
N PRO A 127 0.03 7.16 10.75
CA PRO A 127 1.15 6.22 10.73
C PRO A 127 0.97 5.30 9.52
N THR A 128 2.06 4.91 8.85
CA THR A 128 2.00 3.94 7.74
C THR A 128 1.37 2.63 8.19
N GLU A 129 1.49 2.32 9.49
CA GLU A 129 0.86 1.18 10.14
C GLU A 129 -0.19 1.64 11.14
N ASP A 130 -1.32 0.95 11.14
CA ASP A 130 -2.39 1.13 12.11
C ASP A 130 -1.96 0.61 13.49
N VAL A 131 -2.04 1.47 14.50
CA VAL A 131 -1.55 1.19 15.87
C VAL A 131 -2.28 0.04 16.57
N ILE A 132 -3.49 -0.31 16.13
CA ILE A 132 -4.29 -1.41 16.69
C ILE A 132 -3.90 -2.72 16.03
N THR A 133 -3.87 -2.75 14.71
CA THR A 133 -3.72 -3.97 13.93
C THR A 133 -2.28 -4.27 13.50
N GLY A 134 -1.39 -3.25 13.49
CA GLY A 134 -0.06 -3.34 12.92
C GLY A 134 -0.07 -3.72 11.44
N LEU A 135 -1.20 -3.53 10.75
CA LEU A 135 -1.32 -3.56 9.29
C LEU A 135 -1.07 -2.16 8.74
N TYR A 136 -0.82 -2.06 7.44
CA TYR A 136 -0.77 -0.75 6.81
C TYR A 136 -2.09 0.01 6.98
N THR A 137 -1.99 1.33 7.06
CA THR A 137 -3.18 2.19 7.02
C THR A 137 -3.80 2.15 5.63
N PHE A 138 -5.09 2.43 5.56
CA PHE A 138 -5.80 2.43 4.29
C PHE A 138 -5.28 3.47 3.28
N PRO A 139 -4.88 4.71 3.66
CA PRO A 139 -4.21 5.63 2.76
C PRO A 139 -2.94 5.07 2.13
N PHE A 140 -2.09 4.39 2.90
CA PHE A 140 -0.89 3.72 2.36
C PHE A 140 -1.26 2.61 1.37
N PHE A 141 -2.28 1.80 1.69
CA PHE A 141 -2.79 0.77 0.79
C PHE A 141 -3.26 1.34 -0.55
N MET A 142 -3.97 2.49 -0.54
CA MET A 142 -4.42 3.17 -1.75
C MET A 142 -3.24 3.57 -2.64
N VAL A 143 -2.15 4.03 -2.04
CA VAL A 143 -0.91 4.35 -2.76
C VAL A 143 -0.33 3.09 -3.42
N ARG A 144 -0.20 1.98 -2.68
CA ARG A 144 0.29 0.70 -3.22
C ARG A 144 -0.58 0.20 -4.38
N MET A 145 -1.91 0.28 -4.23
CA MET A 145 -2.84 -0.12 -5.28
C MET A 145 -2.70 0.75 -6.55
N MET A 146 -2.44 2.06 -6.39
CA MET A 146 -2.16 2.95 -7.53
C MET A 146 -0.93 2.49 -8.31
N PHE A 147 0.15 2.08 -7.60
CA PHE A 147 1.35 1.56 -8.26
C PHE A 147 1.08 0.26 -9.02
N SER A 148 0.33 -0.66 -8.42
CA SER A 148 -0.02 -1.90 -9.10
C SER A 148 -0.85 -1.63 -10.36
N LEU A 149 -1.72 -0.62 -10.35
CA LEU A 149 -2.46 -0.20 -11.54
C LEU A 149 -1.54 0.38 -12.63
N GLU A 150 -0.57 1.23 -12.25
CA GLU A 150 0.38 1.79 -13.22
C GLU A 150 1.28 0.70 -13.83
N ARG A 151 1.76 -0.26 -13.04
CA ARG A 151 2.55 -1.40 -13.53
C ARG A 151 1.77 -2.24 -14.55
N ILE A 152 0.46 -2.44 -14.35
CA ILE A 152 -0.39 -3.09 -15.34
C ILE A 152 -0.45 -2.28 -16.65
N LYS A 153 -0.64 -0.96 -16.56
CA LYS A 153 -0.67 -0.08 -17.74
C LYS A 153 0.64 -0.10 -18.52
N GLN A 154 1.76 -0.33 -17.84
CA GLN A 154 3.09 -0.49 -18.43
C GLN A 154 3.35 -1.93 -18.92
N SER A 155 2.35 -2.80 -18.88
CA SER A 155 2.42 -4.19 -19.34
C SER A 155 3.39 -5.11 -18.56
N GLU A 156 3.77 -4.74 -17.34
CA GLU A 156 4.63 -5.57 -16.49
C GLU A 156 3.93 -6.86 -16.05
N PHE A 157 2.63 -6.77 -15.77
CA PHE A 157 1.77 -7.93 -15.50
C PHE A 157 0.33 -7.65 -15.95
N ARG A 158 -0.47 -8.71 -16.08
CA ARG A 158 -1.79 -8.59 -16.71
C ARG A 158 -2.88 -8.08 -15.78
N ARG A 159 -2.79 -8.39 -14.48
CA ARG A 159 -3.81 -8.05 -13.47
C ARG A 159 -3.28 -8.24 -12.06
N PHE A 160 -3.88 -7.53 -11.12
CA PHE A 160 -3.78 -7.79 -9.69
C PHE A 160 -5.17 -8.04 -9.08
N GLY A 161 -5.21 -8.54 -7.86
CA GLY A 161 -6.45 -8.71 -7.10
C GLY A 161 -6.46 -7.82 -5.86
N VAL A 162 -7.61 -7.24 -5.56
CA VAL A 162 -7.88 -6.62 -4.27
C VAL A 162 -8.81 -7.55 -3.50
N LEU A 163 -8.24 -8.27 -2.53
CA LEU A 163 -9.02 -9.02 -1.56
C LEU A 163 -9.50 -8.06 -0.49
N PHE A 164 -10.74 -8.20 -0.09
CA PHE A 164 -11.31 -7.49 1.04
C PHE A 164 -12.10 -8.45 1.95
N ALA A 165 -12.02 -8.20 3.26
CA ALA A 165 -12.81 -8.88 4.28
C ALA A 165 -13.58 -7.82 5.08
N ASP A 166 -14.85 -7.69 4.75
CA ASP A 166 -15.77 -6.74 5.37
C ASP A 166 -16.31 -7.31 6.67
N ILE A 167 -16.03 -6.63 7.77
CA ILE A 167 -16.49 -6.98 9.11
C ILE A 167 -17.40 -5.89 9.70
N SER A 168 -18.13 -5.16 8.87
CA SER A 168 -19.00 -4.05 9.30
C SER A 168 -20.04 -4.42 10.36
N GLN A 169 -20.31 -5.72 10.54
CA GLN A 169 -21.15 -6.25 11.64
C GLN A 169 -20.50 -6.05 13.03
N VAL A 170 -19.22 -5.70 13.11
CA VAL A 170 -18.51 -5.32 14.36
C VAL A 170 -19.19 -4.14 15.06
N ASN A 171 -19.97 -3.32 14.34
CA ASN A 171 -20.75 -2.25 14.94
C ASN A 171 -21.72 -2.72 16.04
N ASP A 172 -22.22 -3.94 15.94
CA ASP A 172 -23.08 -4.51 16.98
C ASP A 172 -22.25 -4.91 18.22
N LEU A 173 -21.02 -5.35 18.01
CA LEU A 173 -20.06 -5.62 19.10
C LEU A 173 -19.61 -4.32 19.81
N LYS A 174 -19.45 -3.21 19.08
CA LYS A 174 -19.07 -1.91 19.66
C LYS A 174 -20.07 -1.41 20.72
N ARG A 175 -21.32 -1.82 20.64
CA ARG A 175 -22.37 -1.42 21.60
C ARG A 175 -22.27 -2.17 22.92
N ASN A 176 -21.67 -3.37 22.90
CA ASN A 176 -21.70 -4.33 24.01
C ASN A 176 -20.33 -4.63 24.62
N MET A 177 -19.23 -4.14 23.99
CA MET A 177 -17.86 -4.39 24.43
C MET A 177 -17.17 -3.12 24.95
N HIS A 178 -16.29 -3.27 25.93
CA HIS A 178 -15.38 -2.20 26.32
C HIS A 178 -14.40 -1.90 25.18
N THR A 179 -13.99 -0.63 25.06
CA THR A 179 -13.13 -0.15 23.97
C THR A 179 -11.83 -0.94 23.83
N ASP A 180 -11.21 -1.34 24.93
CA ASP A 180 -9.93 -2.06 24.91
C ASP A 180 -10.10 -3.53 24.52
N ASP A 181 -11.21 -4.16 24.90
CA ASP A 181 -11.56 -5.52 24.46
C ASP A 181 -11.83 -5.54 22.94
N LEU A 182 -12.53 -4.54 22.42
CA LEU A 182 -12.77 -4.38 20.99
C LEU A 182 -11.45 -4.20 20.21
N LYS A 183 -10.51 -3.38 20.71
CA LYS A 183 -9.20 -3.24 20.08
C LYS A 183 -8.42 -4.55 20.09
N GLY A 184 -8.45 -5.28 21.19
CA GLY A 184 -7.85 -6.61 21.32
C GLY A 184 -8.43 -7.59 20.31
N PHE A 185 -9.74 -7.59 20.14
CA PHE A 185 -10.44 -8.41 19.15
C PHE A 185 -10.06 -8.07 17.72
N ILE A 186 -10.05 -6.78 17.35
CA ILE A 186 -9.64 -6.33 16.00
C ILE A 186 -8.17 -6.70 15.73
N ARG A 187 -7.29 -6.58 16.72
CA ARG A 187 -5.90 -7.01 16.62
C ARG A 187 -5.78 -8.50 16.35
N SER A 188 -6.52 -9.32 17.09
CA SER A 188 -6.51 -10.77 16.90
C SER A 188 -7.05 -11.19 15.53
N LEU A 189 -8.07 -10.49 15.02
CA LEU A 189 -8.55 -10.67 13.63
C LEU A 189 -7.47 -10.30 12.62
N ALA A 190 -6.73 -9.22 12.84
CA ALA A 190 -5.63 -8.78 11.96
C ALA A 190 -4.49 -9.81 11.94
N ASP A 191 -4.11 -10.35 13.10
CA ASP A 191 -3.08 -11.39 13.21
C ASP A 191 -3.51 -12.69 12.49
N ASN A 192 -4.79 -13.06 12.62
CA ASN A 192 -5.35 -14.19 11.87
C ASN A 192 -5.31 -13.92 10.35
N PHE A 193 -5.68 -12.71 9.92
CA PHE A 193 -5.63 -12.30 8.53
C PHE A 193 -4.19 -12.35 7.98
N LYS A 194 -3.21 -11.81 8.73
CA LYS A 194 -1.78 -11.89 8.39
C LYS A 194 -1.31 -13.34 8.22
N ALA A 195 -1.67 -14.22 9.13
CA ALA A 195 -1.22 -15.63 9.12
C ALA A 195 -1.70 -16.41 7.88
N THR A 196 -2.75 -15.94 7.22
CA THR A 196 -3.33 -16.61 6.04
C THR A 196 -2.79 -16.12 4.70
N LEU A 197 -2.14 -14.97 4.68
CA LEU A 197 -1.60 -14.33 3.49
C LEU A 197 -0.07 -14.42 3.46
N ARG A 198 0.53 -14.09 2.34
CA ARG A 198 1.98 -14.09 2.22
C ARG A 198 2.56 -12.84 2.91
N PRO A 199 3.75 -12.91 3.52
CA PRO A 199 4.41 -11.71 4.07
C PRO A 199 4.64 -10.61 3.04
N THR A 200 4.74 -10.96 1.74
CA THR A 200 4.90 -10.04 0.62
C THR A 200 3.60 -9.37 0.17
N ASP A 201 2.44 -9.88 0.61
CA ASP A 201 1.15 -9.27 0.27
C ASP A 201 0.97 -7.99 1.10
N THR A 202 0.62 -6.88 0.46
CA THR A 202 0.33 -5.62 1.15
C THR A 202 -1.03 -5.76 1.84
N MET A 203 -1.04 -5.70 3.17
CA MET A 203 -2.25 -5.84 3.98
C MET A 203 -2.55 -4.56 4.72
N ALA A 204 -3.81 -4.13 4.75
CA ALA A 204 -4.25 -2.90 5.38
C ALA A 204 -5.56 -3.04 6.14
N TRP A 205 -5.77 -2.13 7.08
CA TRP A 205 -6.99 -1.96 7.82
C TRP A 205 -7.62 -0.60 7.54
N SER A 206 -8.91 -0.58 7.25
CA SER A 206 -9.72 0.64 7.21
C SER A 206 -10.67 0.66 8.41
N ALA A 207 -10.36 1.44 9.41
CA ALA A 207 -11.21 1.62 10.59
C ALA A 207 -12.54 2.30 10.24
N ARG A 208 -12.55 3.16 9.22
CA ARG A 208 -13.74 3.83 8.71
C ARG A 208 -14.72 2.86 8.06
N ASP A 209 -14.17 1.94 7.23
CA ASP A 209 -14.97 1.02 6.44
C ASP A 209 -15.16 -0.33 7.14
N GLU A 210 -14.49 -0.54 8.31
CA GLU A 210 -14.47 -1.80 9.06
C GLU A 210 -14.13 -2.99 8.16
N CYS A 211 -13.04 -2.81 7.40
CA CYS A 211 -12.66 -3.73 6.35
C CYS A 211 -11.16 -3.96 6.34
N PHE A 212 -10.76 -5.22 6.27
CA PHE A 212 -9.39 -5.61 5.94
C PHE A 212 -9.24 -5.67 4.42
N PHE A 213 -8.08 -5.22 3.94
CA PHE A 213 -7.72 -5.26 2.52
C PHE A 213 -6.40 -5.99 2.34
N SER A 214 -6.25 -6.68 1.21
CA SER A 214 -4.94 -7.17 0.76
C SER A 214 -4.79 -7.04 -0.74
N LEU A 215 -3.60 -6.63 -1.16
CA LEU A 215 -3.21 -6.52 -2.55
C LEU A 215 -2.50 -7.81 -2.97
N ILE A 216 -3.07 -8.51 -3.95
CA ILE A 216 -2.54 -9.76 -4.52
C ILE A 216 -1.92 -9.42 -5.87
N GLU A 217 -0.63 -9.11 -5.89
CA GLU A 217 0.06 -8.67 -7.12
C GLU A 217 0.41 -9.83 -8.06
N THR A 218 0.57 -11.04 -7.54
CA THR A 218 0.90 -12.22 -8.34
C THR A 218 -0.27 -13.18 -8.44
N ILE A 219 -0.90 -13.25 -9.61
CA ILE A 219 -2.01 -14.14 -9.91
C ILE A 219 -1.59 -15.12 -11.01
N PRO A 220 -0.95 -16.25 -10.67
CA PRO A 220 -0.42 -17.19 -11.65
C PRO A 220 -1.51 -17.95 -12.43
N SER A 221 -2.71 -18.09 -11.87
CA SER A 221 -3.85 -18.72 -12.52
C SER A 221 -5.19 -18.13 -12.04
N PRO A 222 -6.28 -18.23 -12.82
CA PRO A 222 -7.58 -17.63 -12.52
C PRO A 222 -8.25 -18.15 -11.23
N ASP A 223 -7.89 -19.34 -10.76
CA ASP A 223 -8.45 -19.97 -9.57
C ASP A 223 -7.76 -19.56 -8.26
N VAL A 224 -6.57 -18.95 -8.35
CA VAL A 224 -5.77 -18.54 -7.19
C VAL A 224 -6.51 -17.52 -6.30
N PRO A 225 -7.12 -16.45 -6.83
CA PRO A 225 -7.83 -15.47 -5.99
C PRO A 225 -8.95 -16.10 -5.15
N LEU A 226 -9.72 -17.02 -5.73
CA LEU A 226 -10.79 -17.70 -5.00
C LEU A 226 -10.23 -18.65 -3.92
N LYS A 227 -9.11 -19.34 -4.20
CA LYS A 227 -8.45 -20.20 -3.22
C LYS A 227 -7.91 -19.39 -2.04
N ILE A 228 -7.32 -18.21 -2.30
CA ILE A 228 -6.83 -17.31 -1.25
C ILE A 228 -8.02 -16.83 -0.40
N ALA A 229 -9.08 -16.33 -1.02
CA ALA A 229 -10.28 -15.86 -0.31
C ALA A 229 -10.95 -16.98 0.51
N GLY A 230 -11.01 -18.19 -0.03
CA GLY A 230 -11.51 -19.38 0.68
C GLY A 230 -10.69 -19.69 1.93
N ARG A 231 -9.36 -19.68 1.83
CA ARG A 231 -8.46 -19.92 2.96
C ARG A 231 -8.62 -18.85 4.05
N VAL A 232 -8.71 -17.58 3.65
CA VAL A 232 -8.96 -16.45 4.59
C VAL A 232 -10.30 -16.62 5.28
N ARG A 233 -11.36 -16.94 4.53
CA ARG A 233 -12.69 -17.21 5.10
C ARG A 233 -12.65 -18.33 6.15
N ASP A 234 -12.04 -19.46 5.79
CA ASP A 234 -12.04 -20.64 6.66
C ASP A 234 -11.23 -20.37 7.93
N SER A 235 -10.13 -19.62 7.82
CA SER A 235 -9.33 -19.21 8.98
C SER A 235 -10.08 -18.24 9.89
N LEU A 236 -10.72 -17.20 9.32
CA LEU A 236 -11.51 -16.23 10.09
C LEU A 236 -12.72 -16.92 10.75
N ARG A 237 -13.39 -17.83 10.05
CA ARG A 237 -14.50 -18.59 10.61
C ARG A 237 -14.05 -19.43 11.81
N LYS A 238 -12.95 -20.19 11.66
CA LYS A 238 -12.39 -20.98 12.75
C LYS A 238 -12.02 -20.11 13.95
N PHE A 239 -11.34 -18.99 13.71
CA PHE A 239 -11.00 -18.03 14.75
C PHE A 239 -12.24 -17.53 15.51
N LEU A 240 -13.33 -17.21 14.81
CA LEU A 240 -14.58 -16.73 15.42
C LEU A 240 -15.32 -17.84 16.18
N GLU A 241 -15.22 -19.11 15.74
CA GLU A 241 -15.79 -20.28 16.45
C GLU A 241 -15.00 -20.61 17.71
N ASP A 242 -13.67 -20.37 17.71
CA ASP A 242 -12.77 -20.66 18.83
C ASP A 242 -12.74 -19.53 19.90
N THR A 243 -13.36 -18.39 19.61
CA THR A 243 -13.41 -17.24 20.55
C THR A 243 -14.76 -17.15 21.25
N ASP A 244 -14.77 -16.72 22.52
CA ASP A 244 -16.01 -16.47 23.29
C ASP A 244 -16.78 -15.23 22.80
N TYR A 245 -16.33 -14.59 21.71
CA TYR A 245 -17.03 -13.47 21.11
C TYR A 245 -18.26 -13.96 20.33
N ASP A 246 -19.36 -13.24 20.49
CA ASP A 246 -20.68 -13.58 19.93
C ASP A 246 -20.56 -14.04 18.47
N SER A 247 -21.01 -15.27 18.22
CA SER A 247 -20.84 -16.04 16.99
C SER A 247 -21.59 -15.50 15.74
N ASN A 248 -22.17 -14.32 15.84
CA ASN A 248 -22.96 -13.71 14.76
C ASN A 248 -22.11 -12.94 13.72
N LEU A 249 -20.81 -12.69 14.00
CA LEU A 249 -19.94 -12.02 13.04
C LEU A 249 -19.65 -12.95 11.86
N ARG A 250 -20.08 -12.55 10.67
CA ARG A 250 -19.84 -13.27 9.41
C ARG A 250 -19.14 -12.35 8.43
N PRO A 251 -17.80 -12.42 8.34
CA PRO A 251 -17.06 -11.60 7.39
C PRO A 251 -17.52 -11.84 5.95
N ASN A 252 -17.81 -10.78 5.22
CA ASN A 252 -18.07 -10.84 3.79
C ASN A 252 -16.75 -10.67 3.03
N LEU A 253 -16.34 -11.72 2.33
CA LEU A 253 -15.08 -11.74 1.60
C LEU A 253 -15.32 -11.72 0.10
N GLY A 254 -14.54 -10.89 -0.58
CA GLY A 254 -14.50 -10.86 -2.04
C GLY A 254 -13.11 -10.52 -2.55
N VAL A 255 -12.89 -10.83 -3.82
CA VAL A 255 -11.72 -10.38 -4.56
C VAL A 255 -12.18 -9.68 -5.81
N LEU A 256 -11.76 -8.43 -5.98
CA LEU A 256 -11.92 -7.70 -7.24
C LEU A 256 -10.64 -7.85 -8.06
N LEU A 257 -10.77 -8.39 -9.27
CA LEU A 257 -9.68 -8.47 -10.24
C LEU A 257 -9.59 -7.15 -11.01
N CYS A 258 -8.43 -6.54 -10.97
CA CYS A 258 -8.13 -5.27 -11.61
C CYS A 258 -7.16 -5.48 -12.77
N ASP A 259 -7.47 -4.90 -13.91
CA ASP A 259 -6.66 -4.91 -15.14
C ASP A 259 -6.54 -3.49 -15.73
N SER A 260 -5.99 -3.39 -16.93
CA SER A 260 -5.77 -2.11 -17.63
C SER A 260 -7.06 -1.35 -17.99
N ASP A 261 -8.24 -1.97 -17.87
CA ASP A 261 -9.52 -1.31 -18.13
C ASP A 261 -9.90 -0.29 -17.03
N TYR A 262 -9.22 -0.33 -15.87
CA TYR A 262 -9.41 0.68 -14.83
C TYR A 262 -8.61 1.95 -15.13
N ALA A 263 -9.31 3.09 -15.22
CA ALA A 263 -8.69 4.38 -15.46
C ALA A 263 -7.87 4.86 -14.25
N ASP A 264 -8.39 4.66 -13.04
CA ASP A 264 -7.80 5.08 -11.78
C ASP A 264 -8.28 4.24 -10.59
N ILE A 265 -7.68 4.45 -9.43
CA ILE A 265 -8.01 3.73 -8.19
C ILE A 265 -9.39 4.08 -7.63
N GLN A 266 -9.96 5.24 -7.97
CA GLN A 266 -11.29 5.62 -7.49
C GLN A 266 -12.37 4.75 -8.14
N HIS A 267 -12.18 4.38 -9.41
CA HIS A 267 -13.04 3.41 -10.08
C HIS A 267 -12.94 2.03 -9.43
N ILE A 268 -11.74 1.58 -9.08
CA ILE A 268 -11.53 0.33 -8.35
C ILE A 268 -12.28 0.37 -7.00
N MET A 269 -12.13 1.44 -6.23
CA MET A 269 -12.80 1.57 -4.92
C MET A 269 -14.31 1.65 -5.04
N ARG A 270 -14.84 2.28 -6.07
CA ARG A 270 -16.29 2.29 -6.34
C ARG A 270 -16.79 0.87 -6.59
N ASP A 271 -16.09 0.11 -7.42
CA ASP A 271 -16.45 -1.28 -7.73
C ASP A 271 -16.33 -2.18 -6.49
N ILE A 272 -15.29 -2.01 -5.67
CA ILE A 272 -15.17 -2.71 -4.37
C ILE A 272 -16.38 -2.42 -3.48
N ASN A 273 -16.80 -1.16 -3.34
CA ASN A 273 -17.95 -0.80 -2.53
C ASN A 273 -19.25 -1.39 -3.06
N THR A 274 -19.41 -1.44 -4.38
CA THR A 274 -20.56 -2.09 -5.04
C THR A 274 -20.59 -3.59 -4.72
N VAL A 275 -19.44 -4.26 -4.85
CA VAL A 275 -19.30 -5.69 -4.56
C VAL A 275 -19.54 -5.99 -3.09
N ARG A 276 -19.04 -5.17 -2.17
CA ARG A 276 -19.31 -5.28 -0.72
C ARG A 276 -20.81 -5.22 -0.45
N GLY A 277 -21.54 -4.30 -1.12
CA GLY A 277 -23.00 -4.25 -1.06
C GLY A 277 -23.64 -5.56 -1.50
N TYR A 278 -23.26 -6.07 -2.66
CA TYR A 278 -23.80 -7.34 -3.18
C TYR A 278 -23.57 -8.54 -2.25
N LEU A 279 -22.43 -8.61 -1.60
CA LEU A 279 -22.11 -9.69 -0.64
C LEU A 279 -22.94 -9.55 0.65
N ARG A 280 -23.14 -8.32 1.15
CA ARG A 280 -23.98 -8.06 2.33
C ARG A 280 -25.44 -8.43 2.07
N ASP A 281 -25.92 -8.14 0.85
CA ASP A 281 -27.30 -8.44 0.44
C ASP A 281 -27.50 -9.92 0.06
N GLY A 282 -26.45 -10.73 0.13
CA GLY A 282 -26.49 -12.17 -0.19
C GLY A 282 -26.70 -12.48 -1.67
N LEU A 283 -26.43 -11.52 -2.55
CA LEU A 283 -26.61 -11.69 -4.01
C LEU A 283 -25.56 -12.60 -4.64
N TYR A 284 -24.43 -12.82 -3.95
CA TYR A 284 -23.34 -13.70 -4.39
C TYR A 284 -22.87 -14.60 -3.26
N THR A 285 -22.24 -15.71 -3.63
CA THR A 285 -21.62 -16.61 -2.66
C THR A 285 -20.45 -15.94 -1.96
N ASN A 286 -20.22 -16.30 -0.70
CA ASN A 286 -19.13 -15.75 0.12
C ASN A 286 -18.08 -16.86 0.38
N PRO A 287 -16.84 -16.75 -0.13
CA PRO A 287 -16.29 -15.65 -0.94
C PRO A 287 -16.64 -15.75 -2.43
N SER A 288 -16.49 -14.61 -3.14
CA SER A 288 -16.62 -14.52 -4.60
C SER A 288 -15.47 -13.71 -5.20
N VAL A 289 -15.20 -14.00 -6.47
CA VAL A 289 -14.26 -13.23 -7.29
C VAL A 289 -15.04 -12.48 -8.36
N PHE A 290 -14.72 -11.20 -8.50
CA PHE A 290 -15.37 -10.29 -9.42
C PHE A 290 -14.36 -9.70 -10.38
N ASP A 291 -14.79 -9.38 -11.58
CA ASP A 291 -14.09 -8.53 -12.52
C ASP A 291 -15.00 -7.38 -12.99
N ARG A 292 -14.41 -6.37 -13.63
CA ARG A 292 -15.16 -5.20 -14.07
C ARG A 292 -16.32 -5.53 -15.02
N LYS A 293 -16.15 -6.56 -15.87
CA LYS A 293 -17.18 -6.96 -16.83
C LYS A 293 -18.44 -7.46 -16.17
N MET A 294 -18.31 -8.06 -14.98
CA MET A 294 -19.47 -8.52 -14.19
C MET A 294 -20.25 -7.36 -13.58
N LEU A 295 -19.64 -6.17 -13.46
CA LEU A 295 -20.22 -5.00 -12.78
C LEU A 295 -20.83 -3.98 -13.76
N VAL A 296 -20.32 -3.90 -14.99
CA VAL A 296 -20.78 -2.93 -16.01
C VAL A 296 -22.04 -3.42 -16.75
N GLY A 297 -22.42 -4.67 -16.62
CA GLY A 297 -23.57 -5.28 -17.30
C GLY A 297 -24.88 -5.30 -16.49
N LYS A 298 -24.93 -4.61 -15.34
CA LYS A 298 -26.11 -4.48 -14.48
C LYS A 298 -26.44 -2.97 -14.26
#